data_fd5afa86313aefec1c9e017ceeedea56
#
_entry.id   fd5afa86313aefec1c9e017ceeedea56
#
_cell.length_a   1.000
_cell.length_b   1.000
_cell.length_c   1.000
_cell.angle_alpha   90.00
_cell.angle_beta   90.00
_cell.angle_gamma   90.00
#
_symmetry.space_group_name_H-M   'P 1'
#
loop_
_entity.id
_entity.type
_entity.pdbx_description
1 polymer ?
#
loop_
_entity_poly.entity_id
_entity_poly.type
_entity_poly.pdbx_seq_one_letter_code
_entity_poly.pdbx_strand_id
1 'polypeptide(L)'
;MNVFNTFLSKKLLQRAFLLFAMFVFALPFAQSKEAPLSEDEKKVLKKLRITPATQWIEAHDFAGKMMDAKSVNLQDYRGRFVLLNFWATWCSPCLKEMPDLENAYNEMGQEKLVVLAVGMGESVKKIKVFFNKYGFTFPLLADNRMKITKLYGVRNIPVTYLIDPDGVVLGRALGVRDWASPDLLAFIDSRLK
;
A
#
# COMPACT_ATOMS: atom_id res chain seq x y z
N MET A 1 37.74 -36.35 -53.92
CA MET A 1 38.13 -35.51 -52.74
C MET A 1 36.99 -34.54 -52.46
N ASN A 2 36.46 -34.61 -51.24
CA ASN A 2 35.66 -33.57 -50.51
C ASN A 2 34.21 -33.26 -50.90
N VAL A 3 33.36 -34.29 -50.99
CA VAL A 3 31.89 -34.10 -50.93
C VAL A 3 31.34 -34.43 -49.51
N PHE A 4 32.12 -35.17 -48.70
CA PHE A 4 31.70 -35.59 -47.34
C PHE A 4 31.75 -34.47 -46.29
N ASN A 5 32.59 -33.45 -46.46
CA ASN A 5 32.80 -32.39 -45.46
C ASN A 5 31.73 -31.30 -45.48
N THR A 6 31.04 -31.13 -46.61
CA THR A 6 30.02 -30.09 -46.76
C THR A 6 28.65 -30.48 -46.17
N PHE A 7 28.37 -31.78 -46.07
CA PHE A 7 27.10 -32.26 -45.50
C PHE A 7 27.08 -32.29 -43.98
N LEU A 8 28.23 -32.51 -43.33
CA LEU A 8 28.34 -32.50 -41.84
C LEU A 8 28.20 -31.09 -41.29
N SER A 9 28.74 -30.10 -41.96
CA SER A 9 28.69 -28.69 -41.55
C SER A 9 27.26 -28.13 -41.57
N LYS A 10 26.47 -28.45 -42.59
CA LYS A 10 25.06 -27.97 -42.68
C LYS A 10 24.16 -28.56 -41.61
N LYS A 11 24.31 -29.83 -41.26
CA LYS A 11 23.54 -30.46 -40.15
C LYS A 11 23.90 -29.94 -38.78
N LEU A 12 25.19 -29.61 -38.52
CA LEU A 12 25.62 -29.01 -37.27
C LEU A 12 25.12 -27.57 -37.15
N LEU A 13 25.17 -26.75 -38.20
CA LEU A 13 24.62 -25.38 -38.20
C LEU A 13 23.10 -25.40 -38.01
N GLN A 14 22.38 -26.33 -38.62
CA GLN A 14 20.94 -26.44 -38.49
C GLN A 14 20.49 -26.89 -37.08
N ARG A 15 21.29 -27.78 -36.44
CA ARG A 15 21.06 -28.16 -35.03
C ARG A 15 21.38 -27.06 -34.06
N ALA A 16 22.47 -26.29 -34.28
CA ALA A 16 22.81 -25.13 -33.49
C ALA A 16 21.76 -24.02 -33.58
N PHE A 17 21.19 -23.81 -34.80
CA PHE A 17 20.14 -22.83 -35.01
C PHE A 17 18.80 -23.22 -34.33
N LEU A 18 18.46 -24.53 -34.35
CA LEU A 18 17.27 -25.05 -33.63
C LEU A 18 17.41 -24.95 -32.13
N LEU A 19 18.60 -25.22 -31.57
CA LEU A 19 18.87 -25.08 -30.12
C LEU A 19 18.90 -23.62 -29.69
N PHE A 20 19.40 -22.72 -30.55
CA PHE A 20 19.38 -21.29 -30.30
C PHE A 20 17.95 -20.71 -30.36
N ALA A 21 17.13 -21.16 -31.32
CA ALA A 21 15.73 -20.76 -31.40
C ALA A 21 14.90 -21.25 -30.21
N MET A 22 15.20 -22.44 -29.64
CA MET A 22 14.56 -22.94 -28.42
C MET A 22 14.98 -22.16 -27.18
N PHE A 23 16.22 -21.65 -27.13
CA PHE A 23 16.72 -20.91 -25.99
C PHE A 23 16.18 -19.47 -25.92
N VAL A 24 15.90 -18.86 -27.08
CA VAL A 24 15.29 -17.50 -27.13
C VAL A 24 13.81 -17.51 -26.69
N PHE A 25 13.12 -18.66 -26.82
CA PHE A 25 11.71 -18.78 -26.40
C PHE A 25 11.52 -19.04 -24.90
N ALA A 26 12.61 -19.29 -24.16
CA ALA A 26 12.59 -19.59 -22.71
C ALA A 26 12.96 -18.38 -21.82
N LEU A 27 13.03 -17.17 -22.39
CA LEU A 27 13.09 -15.98 -21.55
C LEU A 27 11.74 -15.83 -20.84
N PRO A 28 11.69 -15.87 -19.51
CA PRO A 28 10.46 -15.56 -18.81
C PRO A 28 10.08 -14.13 -19.22
N PHE A 29 9.00 -14.02 -19.99
CA PHE A 29 8.36 -12.74 -20.22
C PHE A 29 8.02 -12.23 -18.82
N ALA A 30 8.77 -11.23 -18.36
CA ALA A 30 8.49 -10.58 -17.08
C ALA A 30 7.08 -9.98 -17.20
N GLN A 31 6.09 -10.76 -16.76
CA GLN A 31 4.70 -10.32 -16.71
C GLN A 31 4.68 -9.11 -15.80
N SER A 32 4.53 -7.92 -16.38
CA SER A 32 4.24 -6.73 -15.60
C SER A 32 2.98 -7.03 -14.77
N LYS A 33 3.09 -6.98 -13.43
CA LYS A 33 1.92 -7.14 -12.57
C LYS A 33 0.86 -6.13 -13.05
N GLU A 34 -0.33 -6.62 -13.36
CA GLU A 34 -1.45 -5.78 -13.81
C GLU A 34 -1.77 -4.70 -12.78
N ALA A 35 -2.46 -3.64 -13.23
CA ALA A 35 -2.92 -2.60 -12.32
C ALA A 35 -3.81 -3.22 -11.22
N PRO A 36 -3.65 -2.82 -9.95
CA PRO A 36 -4.31 -3.48 -8.81
C PRO A 36 -5.82 -3.27 -8.77
N LEU A 37 -6.36 -2.41 -9.66
CA LEU A 37 -7.74 -1.95 -9.67
C LEU A 37 -8.35 -2.05 -11.07
N SER A 38 -9.57 -2.56 -11.15
CA SER A 38 -10.43 -2.46 -12.32
C SER A 38 -10.89 -1.00 -12.56
N GLU A 39 -11.41 -0.72 -13.74
CA GLU A 39 -11.89 0.64 -14.08
C GLU A 39 -13.08 1.07 -13.21
N ASP A 40 -13.95 0.14 -12.81
CA ASP A 40 -15.08 0.46 -11.93
C ASP A 40 -14.62 0.76 -10.50
N GLU A 41 -13.66 0.02 -9.98
CA GLU A 41 -13.02 0.31 -8.69
C GLU A 41 -12.32 1.67 -8.70
N LYS A 42 -11.63 2.01 -9.79
CA LYS A 42 -11.03 3.35 -9.95
C LYS A 42 -12.09 4.46 -9.94
N LYS A 43 -13.28 4.22 -10.53
CA LYS A 43 -14.40 5.19 -10.47
C LYS A 43 -14.89 5.38 -9.04
N VAL A 44 -15.04 4.28 -8.27
CA VAL A 44 -15.43 4.36 -6.85
C VAL A 44 -14.42 5.18 -6.05
N LEU A 45 -13.13 4.88 -6.16
CA LEU A 45 -12.10 5.63 -5.43
C LEU A 45 -12.06 7.12 -5.84
N LYS A 46 -12.22 7.43 -7.13
CA LYS A 46 -12.32 8.83 -7.60
C LYS A 46 -13.52 9.56 -7.01
N LYS A 47 -14.70 8.90 -6.93
CA LYS A 47 -15.90 9.47 -6.27
C LYS A 47 -15.62 9.82 -4.81
N LEU A 48 -14.84 8.97 -4.12
CA LEU A 48 -14.38 9.17 -2.75
C LEU A 48 -13.22 10.18 -2.64
N ARG A 49 -12.81 10.78 -3.78
CA ARG A 49 -11.68 11.72 -3.86
C ARG A 49 -10.35 11.08 -3.41
N ILE A 50 -10.22 9.76 -3.58
CA ILE A 50 -8.99 9.00 -3.43
C ILE A 50 -8.40 8.85 -4.83
N THR A 51 -7.17 9.30 -5.04
CA THR A 51 -6.46 9.12 -6.32
C THR A 51 -6.07 7.65 -6.46
N PRO A 52 -6.65 6.89 -7.42
CA PRO A 52 -6.35 5.47 -7.58
C PRO A 52 -4.92 5.23 -8.06
N ALA A 53 -4.33 4.12 -7.65
CA ALA A 53 -3.08 3.65 -8.23
C ALA A 53 -3.31 3.21 -9.70
N THR A 54 -2.40 3.60 -10.58
CA THR A 54 -2.44 3.26 -12.02
C THR A 54 -1.55 2.06 -12.35
N GLN A 55 -0.69 1.66 -11.44
CA GLN A 55 0.23 0.55 -11.56
C GLN A 55 0.37 -0.18 -10.24
N TRP A 56 0.94 -1.38 -10.26
CA TRP A 56 1.24 -2.14 -9.06
C TRP A 56 2.34 -1.44 -8.24
N ILE A 57 2.02 -1.02 -7.02
CA ILE A 57 2.96 -0.38 -6.09
C ILE A 57 2.84 -1.09 -4.75
N GLU A 58 3.88 -1.80 -4.35
CA GLU A 58 3.94 -2.35 -2.99
C GLU A 58 4.18 -1.23 -1.99
N ALA A 59 3.43 -1.25 -0.89
CA ALA A 59 3.63 -0.32 0.20
C ALA A 59 5.02 -0.51 0.80
N HIS A 60 5.75 0.58 1.00
CA HIS A 60 7.05 0.51 1.66
C HIS A 60 6.90 -0.03 3.07
N ASP A 61 7.61 -1.10 3.38
CA ASP A 61 7.65 -1.62 4.74
C ASP A 61 8.44 -0.70 5.66
N PHE A 62 8.02 -0.64 6.90
CA PHE A 62 8.70 0.12 7.95
C PHE A 62 8.47 -0.51 9.31
N ALA A 63 9.43 -0.30 10.21
CA ALA A 63 9.28 -0.57 11.62
C ALA A 63 9.01 0.73 12.37
N GLY A 64 8.01 0.72 13.23
CA GLY A 64 7.64 1.85 14.09
C GLY A 64 7.38 1.42 15.53
N LYS A 65 7.42 2.38 16.45
CA LYS A 65 7.03 2.13 17.84
C LYS A 65 5.64 2.69 18.10
N MET A 66 4.77 1.84 18.60
CA MET A 66 3.45 2.23 19.10
C MET A 66 3.55 2.97 20.42
N MET A 67 2.43 3.55 20.87
CA MET A 67 2.34 4.26 22.14
C MET A 67 2.62 3.39 23.37
N ASP A 68 2.34 2.08 23.30
CA ASP A 68 2.64 1.09 24.34
C ASP A 68 4.07 0.53 24.27
N ALA A 69 4.94 1.17 23.47
CA ALA A 69 6.32 0.79 23.20
C ALA A 69 6.52 -0.50 22.41
N LYS A 70 5.46 -1.19 21.98
CA LYS A 70 5.58 -2.33 21.07
C LYS A 70 6.11 -1.85 19.71
N SER A 71 7.00 -2.65 19.14
CA SER A 71 7.41 -2.47 17.75
C SER A 71 6.41 -3.14 16.83
N VAL A 72 6.06 -2.47 15.74
CA VAL A 72 5.22 -3.02 14.67
C VAL A 72 5.89 -2.78 13.33
N ASN A 73 5.67 -3.68 12.40
CA ASN A 73 6.02 -3.52 11.00
C ASN A 73 4.72 -3.40 10.20
N LEU A 74 4.75 -2.72 9.06
CA LEU A 74 3.57 -2.67 8.19
C LEU A 74 3.15 -4.07 7.75
N GLN A 75 4.09 -4.99 7.57
CA GLN A 75 3.85 -6.40 7.19
C GLN A 75 3.03 -7.18 8.23
N ASP A 76 3.03 -6.78 9.51
CA ASP A 76 2.22 -7.40 10.56
C ASP A 76 0.70 -7.28 10.31
N TYR A 77 0.33 -6.40 9.38
CA TYR A 77 -1.05 -6.13 8.98
C TYR A 77 -1.47 -6.79 7.67
N ARG A 78 -0.65 -7.68 7.09
CA ARG A 78 -1.05 -8.48 5.92
C ARG A 78 -2.34 -9.27 6.21
N GLY A 79 -3.14 -9.50 5.19
CA GLY A 79 -4.46 -10.10 5.31
C GLY A 79 -5.57 -9.11 5.69
N ARG A 80 -5.24 -7.85 5.94
CA ARG A 80 -6.19 -6.78 6.30
C ARG A 80 -5.97 -5.54 5.44
N PHE A 81 -7.02 -4.78 5.22
CA PHE A 81 -6.86 -3.44 4.67
C PHE A 81 -6.17 -2.52 5.68
N VAL A 82 -5.36 -1.58 5.19
CA VAL A 82 -4.72 -0.56 6.02
C VAL A 82 -5.02 0.83 5.48
N LEU A 83 -5.60 1.69 6.32
CA LEU A 83 -5.59 3.13 6.14
C LEU A 83 -4.34 3.68 6.84
N LEU A 84 -3.26 3.86 6.09
CA LEU A 84 -2.02 4.44 6.58
C LEU A 84 -2.14 5.96 6.52
N ASN A 85 -2.49 6.57 7.66
CA ASN A 85 -2.77 8.00 7.79
C ASN A 85 -1.58 8.76 8.37
N PHE A 86 -1.19 9.86 7.73
CA PHE A 86 -0.15 10.77 8.21
C PHE A 86 -0.80 12.05 8.74
N TRP A 87 -0.51 12.40 9.98
CA TRP A 87 -1.15 13.48 10.72
C TRP A 87 -0.22 14.15 11.74
N ALA A 88 -0.68 15.19 12.42
CA ALA A 88 0.00 15.78 13.57
C ALA A 88 -1.01 16.46 14.52
N THR A 89 -0.66 16.62 15.79
CA THR A 89 -1.54 17.24 16.82
C THR A 89 -1.85 18.70 16.55
N TRP A 90 -1.01 19.39 15.81
CA TRP A 90 -1.19 20.81 15.39
C TRP A 90 -1.94 20.96 14.06
N CYS A 91 -2.24 19.86 13.38
CA CYS A 91 -2.91 19.86 12.08
C CYS A 91 -4.44 19.88 12.26
N SER A 92 -5.04 21.04 12.28
CA SER A 92 -6.49 21.19 12.44
C SER A 92 -7.32 20.39 11.42
N PRO A 93 -6.99 20.34 10.10
CA PRO A 93 -7.70 19.45 9.17
C PRO A 93 -7.59 17.96 9.53
N CYS A 94 -6.41 17.50 10.02
CA CYS A 94 -6.23 16.11 10.42
C CYS A 94 -7.17 15.74 11.57
N LEU A 95 -7.34 16.64 12.55
CA LEU A 95 -8.19 16.42 13.71
C LEU A 95 -9.68 16.27 13.32
N LYS A 96 -10.08 16.89 12.22
CA LYS A 96 -11.47 16.82 11.73
C LYS A 96 -11.83 15.45 11.17
N GLU A 97 -10.86 14.71 10.60
CA GLU A 97 -11.13 13.39 10.01
C GLU A 97 -10.92 12.22 11.00
N MET A 98 -10.30 12.48 12.17
CA MET A 98 -10.03 11.41 13.15
C MET A 98 -11.29 10.68 13.66
N PRO A 99 -12.42 11.35 13.92
CA PRO A 99 -13.66 10.64 14.26
C PRO A 99 -14.13 9.67 13.16
N ASP A 100 -13.98 10.05 11.89
CA ASP A 100 -14.37 9.18 10.76
C ASP A 100 -13.41 7.99 10.64
N LEU A 101 -12.12 8.18 10.90
CA LEU A 101 -11.15 7.07 10.99
C LEU A 101 -11.49 6.12 12.14
N GLU A 102 -11.88 6.63 13.30
CA GLU A 102 -12.32 5.81 14.44
C GLU A 102 -13.59 5.03 14.12
N ASN A 103 -14.57 5.68 13.49
CA ASN A 103 -15.81 5.06 13.09
C ASN A 103 -15.56 3.92 12.08
N ALA A 104 -14.74 4.18 11.04
CA ALA A 104 -14.36 3.14 10.07
C ALA A 104 -13.66 1.95 10.72
N TYR A 105 -12.71 2.22 11.63
CA TYR A 105 -11.97 1.21 12.38
C TYR A 105 -12.87 0.30 13.22
N ASN A 106 -13.85 0.90 13.90
CA ASN A 106 -14.78 0.18 14.75
C ASN A 106 -15.86 -0.56 13.93
N GLU A 107 -16.40 0.05 12.88
CA GLU A 107 -17.47 -0.52 12.05
C GLU A 107 -17.00 -1.72 11.23
N MET A 108 -15.81 -1.64 10.63
CA MET A 108 -15.24 -2.74 9.83
C MET A 108 -14.72 -3.90 10.69
N GLY A 109 -14.30 -3.60 11.93
CA GLY A 109 -13.57 -4.56 12.78
C GLY A 109 -12.10 -4.68 12.41
N GLN A 110 -11.29 -4.93 13.45
CA GLN A 110 -9.83 -4.92 13.35
C GLN A 110 -9.25 -6.06 12.49
N GLU A 111 -10.01 -7.10 12.26
CA GLU A 111 -9.67 -8.23 11.39
C GLU A 111 -9.79 -7.90 9.90
N LYS A 112 -10.58 -6.87 9.54
CA LYS A 112 -10.80 -6.44 8.15
C LYS A 112 -10.04 -5.18 7.81
N LEU A 113 -10.07 -4.18 8.72
CA LEU A 113 -9.49 -2.86 8.50
C LEU A 113 -8.65 -2.40 9.69
N VAL A 114 -7.45 -1.95 9.42
CA VAL A 114 -6.59 -1.28 10.39
C VAL A 114 -6.40 0.18 9.99
N VAL A 115 -6.64 1.09 10.91
CA VAL A 115 -6.17 2.47 10.80
C VAL A 115 -4.83 2.57 11.49
N LEU A 116 -3.77 2.85 10.74
CA LEU A 116 -2.41 3.00 11.25
C LEU A 116 -2.00 4.47 11.12
N ALA A 117 -2.12 5.22 12.20
CA ALA A 117 -1.89 6.66 12.19
C ALA A 117 -0.45 7.01 12.58
N VAL A 118 0.27 7.68 11.67
CA VAL A 118 1.67 8.08 11.82
C VAL A 118 1.75 9.56 12.19
N GLY A 119 2.15 9.86 13.42
CA GLY A 119 2.31 11.23 13.94
C GLY A 119 3.62 11.85 13.46
N MET A 120 3.53 12.71 12.44
CA MET A 120 4.65 13.33 11.75
C MET A 120 5.40 14.33 12.63
N GLY A 121 6.68 14.05 12.90
CA GLY A 121 7.57 14.94 13.66
C GLY A 121 7.24 15.04 15.14
N GLU A 122 6.41 14.14 15.69
CA GLU A 122 5.95 14.21 17.08
C GLU A 122 6.46 13.06 17.95
N SER A 123 6.65 13.34 19.24
CA SER A 123 7.09 12.34 20.21
C SER A 123 5.91 11.48 20.69
N VAL A 124 6.21 10.24 21.12
CA VAL A 124 5.25 9.34 21.77
C VAL A 124 4.50 10.03 22.91
N LYS A 125 5.21 10.78 23.78
CA LYS A 125 4.61 11.48 24.91
C LYS A 125 3.52 12.47 24.48
N LYS A 126 3.81 13.29 23.45
CA LYS A 126 2.87 14.31 22.95
C LYS A 126 1.62 13.68 22.34
N ILE A 127 1.82 12.68 21.51
CA ILE A 127 0.73 11.94 20.86
C ILE A 127 -0.15 11.22 21.89
N LYS A 128 0.47 10.56 22.89
CA LYS A 128 -0.26 9.86 23.96
C LYS A 128 -1.17 10.79 24.75
N VAL A 129 -0.71 11.97 25.11
CA VAL A 129 -1.53 12.98 25.80
C VAL A 129 -2.73 13.37 24.94
N PHE A 130 -2.52 13.56 23.65
CA PHE A 130 -3.59 13.90 22.72
C PHE A 130 -4.62 12.77 22.60
N PHE A 131 -4.20 11.52 22.36
CA PHE A 131 -5.09 10.38 22.22
C PHE A 131 -5.93 10.11 23.46
N ASN A 132 -5.31 10.17 24.65
CA ASN A 132 -6.04 10.00 25.91
C ASN A 132 -7.14 11.07 26.09
N LYS A 133 -6.91 12.28 25.57
CA LYS A 133 -7.89 13.37 25.64
C LYS A 133 -9.11 13.10 24.74
N TYR A 134 -8.92 12.50 23.56
CA TYR A 134 -9.99 12.32 22.55
C TYR A 134 -10.57 10.92 22.54
N GLY A 135 -9.94 9.92 23.19
CA GLY A 135 -10.46 8.57 23.34
C GLY A 135 -10.39 7.70 22.09
N PHE A 136 -9.53 8.01 21.13
CA PHE A 136 -9.32 7.19 19.95
C PHE A 136 -8.64 5.86 20.30
N THR A 137 -8.98 4.77 19.57
CA THR A 137 -8.54 3.40 19.87
C THR A 137 -7.68 2.75 18.78
N PHE A 138 -7.65 3.32 17.58
CA PHE A 138 -6.84 2.77 16.48
C PHE A 138 -5.33 2.88 16.74
N PRO A 139 -4.51 1.99 16.15
CA PRO A 139 -3.06 1.99 16.25
C PRO A 139 -2.38 3.31 15.86
N LEU A 140 -1.44 3.73 16.69
CA LEU A 140 -0.77 5.01 16.56
C LEU A 140 0.75 4.87 16.67
N LEU A 141 1.45 5.46 15.72
CA LEU A 141 2.91 5.50 15.64
C LEU A 141 3.45 6.92 15.80
N ALA A 142 4.51 7.06 16.57
CA ALA A 142 5.26 8.31 16.64
C ALA A 142 6.43 8.28 15.66
N ASP A 143 6.43 9.19 14.69
CA ASP A 143 7.53 9.36 13.73
C ASP A 143 8.31 10.66 14.00
N ASN A 144 8.90 10.75 15.21
CA ASN A 144 9.59 11.96 15.68
C ASN A 144 10.79 12.39 14.80
N ARG A 145 11.38 11.46 14.06
CA ARG A 145 12.49 11.71 13.13
C ARG A 145 12.03 11.79 11.67
N MET A 146 10.74 11.74 11.43
CA MET A 146 10.13 11.77 10.10
C MET A 146 10.68 10.70 9.13
N LYS A 147 11.06 9.53 9.64
CA LYS A 147 11.63 8.45 8.83
C LYS A 147 10.55 7.81 7.93
N ILE A 148 9.41 7.47 8.53
CA ILE A 148 8.26 6.88 7.82
C ILE A 148 7.66 7.94 6.88
N THR A 149 7.48 9.16 7.38
CA THR A 149 7.00 10.30 6.61
C THR A 149 7.83 10.54 5.33
N LYS A 150 9.17 10.51 5.45
CA LYS A 150 10.08 10.68 4.30
C LYS A 150 10.04 9.49 3.36
N LEU A 151 9.95 8.27 3.89
CA LEU A 151 9.86 7.04 3.11
C LEU A 151 8.63 7.05 2.16
N TYR A 152 7.50 7.58 2.65
CA TYR A 152 6.27 7.73 1.87
C TYR A 152 6.19 9.06 1.10
N GLY A 153 7.24 9.86 1.11
CA GLY A 153 7.29 11.13 0.38
C GLY A 153 6.23 12.16 0.83
N VAL A 154 5.75 12.06 2.08
CA VAL A 154 4.70 12.95 2.61
C VAL A 154 5.29 14.32 2.92
N ARG A 155 4.73 15.36 2.31
CA ARG A 155 5.15 16.78 2.50
C ARG A 155 4.06 17.62 3.15
N ASN A 156 2.80 17.27 2.92
CA ASN A 156 1.63 17.95 3.46
C ASN A 156 0.73 16.92 4.15
N ILE A 157 -0.03 17.32 5.16
CA ILE A 157 -0.95 16.48 5.92
C ILE A 157 -2.35 17.10 5.99
N PRO A 158 -3.43 16.30 6.12
CA PRO A 158 -3.41 14.83 6.18
C PRO A 158 -3.18 14.18 4.81
N VAL A 159 -2.52 13.05 4.83
CA VAL A 159 -2.38 12.13 3.69
C VAL A 159 -2.70 10.73 4.17
N THR A 160 -3.52 10.01 3.41
CA THR A 160 -3.84 8.61 3.73
C THR A 160 -3.62 7.74 2.50
N TYR A 161 -2.91 6.64 2.68
CA TYR A 161 -2.78 5.57 1.70
C TYR A 161 -3.78 4.47 2.04
N LEU A 162 -4.55 4.03 1.05
CA LEU A 162 -5.36 2.82 1.12
C LEU A 162 -4.52 1.65 0.60
N ILE A 163 -4.25 0.69 1.49
CA ILE A 163 -3.40 -0.47 1.21
C ILE A 163 -4.26 -1.72 1.36
N ASP A 164 -4.18 -2.64 0.41
CA ASP A 164 -4.93 -3.89 0.42
C ASP A 164 -4.29 -4.98 1.30
N PRO A 165 -4.96 -6.13 1.50
CA PRO A 165 -4.45 -7.24 2.30
C PRO A 165 -3.10 -7.81 1.83
N ASP A 166 -2.78 -7.71 0.55
CA ASP A 166 -1.50 -8.14 -0.03
C ASP A 166 -0.41 -7.07 0.13
N GLY A 167 -0.75 -5.91 0.69
CA GLY A 167 0.14 -4.78 0.92
C GLY A 167 0.39 -3.93 -0.32
N VAL A 168 -0.53 -3.96 -1.27
CA VAL A 168 -0.49 -3.13 -2.46
C VAL A 168 -1.21 -1.82 -2.21
N VAL A 169 -0.62 -0.72 -2.61
CA VAL A 169 -1.25 0.60 -2.55
C VAL A 169 -2.34 0.67 -3.61
N LEU A 170 -3.59 0.78 -3.19
CA LEU A 170 -4.74 0.97 -4.08
C LEU A 170 -4.98 2.42 -4.43
N GLY A 171 -4.62 3.34 -3.54
CA GLY A 171 -4.79 4.76 -3.78
C GLY A 171 -4.28 5.64 -2.66
N ARG A 172 -4.29 6.95 -2.92
CA ARG A 172 -3.84 7.98 -1.99
C ARG A 172 -4.83 9.14 -1.95
N ALA A 173 -5.19 9.55 -0.74
CA ALA A 173 -5.98 10.76 -0.49
C ALA A 173 -5.10 11.89 0.05
N LEU A 174 -5.29 13.09 -0.47
CA LEU A 174 -4.68 14.33 0.03
C LEU A 174 -5.77 15.19 0.66
N GLY A 175 -5.63 15.51 1.95
CA GLY A 175 -6.62 16.26 2.73
C GLY A 175 -7.75 15.37 3.28
N VAL A 176 -8.67 15.99 3.99
CA VAL A 176 -9.76 15.37 4.75
C VAL A 176 -10.70 14.53 3.87
N ARG A 177 -11.08 13.36 4.38
CA ARG A 177 -12.09 12.46 3.78
C ARG A 177 -13.07 11.98 4.86
N ASP A 178 -14.24 11.57 4.39
CA ASP A 178 -15.17 10.74 5.15
C ASP A 178 -14.74 9.28 5.03
N TRP A 179 -13.96 8.81 6.01
CA TRP A 179 -13.40 7.47 6.03
C TRP A 179 -14.41 6.40 6.43
N ALA A 180 -15.52 6.81 7.06
CA ALA A 180 -16.65 5.94 7.40
C ALA A 180 -17.76 5.95 6.36
N SER A 181 -17.53 6.54 5.18
CA SER A 181 -18.56 6.57 4.14
C SER A 181 -18.99 5.16 3.72
N PRO A 182 -20.30 4.90 3.54
CA PRO A 182 -20.79 3.59 3.13
C PRO A 182 -20.17 3.07 1.84
N ASP A 183 -19.86 3.96 0.90
CA ASP A 183 -19.21 3.59 -0.37
C ASP A 183 -17.78 3.04 -0.14
N LEU A 184 -17.00 3.59 0.79
CA LEU A 184 -15.66 3.09 1.11
C LEU A 184 -15.72 1.77 1.85
N LEU A 185 -16.59 1.66 2.85
CA LEU A 185 -16.75 0.42 3.62
C LEU A 185 -17.23 -0.73 2.74
N ALA A 186 -18.20 -0.46 1.84
CA ALA A 186 -18.66 -1.44 0.84
C ALA A 186 -17.55 -1.83 -0.16
N PHE A 187 -16.72 -0.87 -0.59
CA PHE A 187 -15.56 -1.15 -1.43
C PHE A 187 -14.58 -2.12 -0.75
N ILE A 188 -14.21 -1.84 0.50
CA ILE A 188 -13.31 -2.69 1.28
C ILE A 188 -13.91 -4.09 1.45
N ASP A 189 -15.18 -4.18 1.86
CA ASP A 189 -15.87 -5.46 2.10
C ASP A 189 -16.02 -6.32 0.84
N SER A 190 -16.20 -5.68 -0.33
CA SER A 190 -16.29 -6.37 -1.62
C SER A 190 -14.99 -7.07 -2.03
N ARG A 191 -13.84 -6.56 -1.59
CA ARG A 191 -12.51 -7.11 -1.91
C ARG A 191 -12.00 -8.14 -0.89
N LEU A 192 -12.73 -8.35 0.20
CA LEU A 192 -12.42 -9.38 1.21
C LEU A 192 -13.17 -10.70 0.96
N LYS A 193 -14.05 -10.74 -0.02
CA LYS A 193 -14.80 -11.93 -0.46
C LYS A 193 -14.02 -12.71 -1.50
#